data_1d65ddb38d4b7a733a5e1cefbc53d9b9
#
_entry.id   1d65ddb38d4b7a733a5e1cefbc53d9b9
#
_cell.length_a   1.000
_cell.length_b   1.000
_cell.length_c   1.000
_cell.angle_alpha   90.00
_cell.angle_beta   90.00
_cell.angle_gamma   90.00
#
_symmetry.space_group_name_H-M   'P 1'
#
loop_
_entity.id
_entity.type
_entity.pdbx_description
1 polymer ?
#
loop_
_entity_poly.entity_id
_entity_poly.type
_entity_poly.pdbx_seq_one_letter_code
_entity_poly.pdbx_strand_id
1 'polypeptide(L)'
;ASGNYLFSNLTPGDYAVQVVLPTGYFASSKDQGGNDALDSDIDPTTGKTINTTLSAGETDRTWDAGLYQKASIGDRVWLDANKNGVQDSGEAGVAGVTVKLLNAAGAEVATATTDANGNYLFQGLVPGNYSVKVIAPTGYTFTAADQGGNDALDSDVNQTTGISAQTTLVSGENDTSLDAGLVAPSASYGDRVWLDKNANGVQDAGEAGLAGVTVKLLNSAGSVVATTTTDANGNYLFNNLTPGDYSAQVVAPTGYFISAKDQGGNDATDSDFDPTTGKTISTTLVAGENDLSWDAGLYQKASIGDKVWADCNNNGLQDAGEAGVPGITVKLLNASGNVVATTLTDING
;
A
#
# COMPACT_ATOMS: atom_id res chain seq x y z
N ALA A 1 36.52 37.60 -8.29
CA ALA A 1 36.02 38.63 -9.20
C ALA A 1 34.78 39.24 -8.57
N SER A 2 34.64 40.56 -8.58
CA SER A 2 33.54 41.28 -7.91
C SER A 2 32.36 41.59 -8.87
N GLY A 3 32.44 41.18 -10.13
CA GLY A 3 31.41 41.43 -11.14
C GLY A 3 31.34 42.84 -11.72
N ASN A 4 32.20 43.76 -11.23
CA ASN A 4 32.15 45.15 -11.66
C ASN A 4 32.64 45.32 -13.10
N TYR A 5 32.02 46.24 -13.81
CA TYR A 5 32.44 46.72 -15.15
C TYR A 5 32.47 48.25 -15.17
N LEU A 6 33.20 48.82 -16.09
CA LEU A 6 33.24 50.26 -16.34
C LEU A 6 33.69 50.56 -17.77
N PHE A 7 32.90 51.33 -18.51
CA PHE A 7 33.33 51.98 -19.73
C PHE A 7 33.92 53.37 -19.40
N SER A 8 35.15 53.61 -19.75
CA SER A 8 35.85 54.88 -19.45
C SER A 8 36.22 55.59 -20.75
N ASN A 9 36.55 56.92 -20.64
CA ASN A 9 36.91 57.77 -21.75
C ASN A 9 35.82 57.92 -22.81
N LEU A 10 34.55 57.91 -22.40
CA LEU A 10 33.43 58.18 -23.26
C LEU A 10 33.29 59.68 -23.50
N THR A 11 32.86 60.06 -24.74
CA THR A 11 32.42 61.43 -25.02
C THR A 11 31.06 61.67 -24.37
N PRO A 12 30.76 62.88 -23.86
CA PRO A 12 29.42 63.19 -23.39
C PRO A 12 28.36 62.88 -24.47
N GLY A 13 27.24 62.26 -24.05
CA GLY A 13 26.18 61.82 -24.97
C GLY A 13 25.31 60.74 -24.42
N ASP A 14 24.40 60.23 -25.26
CA ASP A 14 23.41 59.21 -24.88
C ASP A 14 23.99 57.81 -25.07
N TYR A 15 23.85 56.99 -24.04
CA TYR A 15 24.33 55.59 -24.01
C TYR A 15 23.28 54.66 -23.41
N ALA A 16 23.37 53.40 -23.78
CA ALA A 16 22.72 52.29 -23.11
C ALA A 16 23.70 51.14 -22.93
N VAL A 17 23.55 50.38 -21.85
CA VAL A 17 24.34 49.16 -21.62
C VAL A 17 23.55 47.95 -22.04
N GLN A 18 24.21 46.98 -22.65
CA GLN A 18 23.62 45.67 -22.91
C GLN A 18 24.48 44.60 -22.25
N VAL A 19 23.84 43.80 -21.40
CA VAL A 19 24.42 42.56 -20.80
C VAL A 19 24.05 41.39 -21.70
N VAL A 20 25.06 40.69 -22.23
CA VAL A 20 24.85 39.45 -22.97
C VAL A 20 24.77 38.30 -21.98
N LEU A 21 23.58 37.74 -21.82
CA LEU A 21 23.35 36.71 -20.82
C LEU A 21 24.13 35.44 -21.18
N PRO A 22 24.89 34.85 -20.21
CA PRO A 22 25.49 33.54 -20.42
C PRO A 22 24.42 32.46 -20.55
N THR A 23 24.75 31.36 -21.22
CA THR A 23 23.85 30.22 -21.36
C THR A 23 23.41 29.70 -19.97
N GLY A 24 22.10 29.52 -19.78
CA GLY A 24 21.51 29.06 -18.53
C GLY A 24 21.23 30.17 -17.51
N TYR A 25 21.62 31.43 -17.79
CA TYR A 25 21.28 32.57 -16.93
C TYR A 25 20.10 33.36 -17.51
N PHE A 26 19.33 33.93 -16.59
CA PHE A 26 18.18 34.79 -16.86
C PHE A 26 18.37 36.10 -16.10
N ALA A 27 17.88 37.19 -16.67
CA ALA A 27 17.92 38.48 -15.99
C ALA A 27 16.82 38.57 -14.91
N SER A 28 17.15 39.14 -13.75
CA SER A 28 16.20 39.48 -12.71
C SER A 28 15.21 40.55 -13.17
N SER A 29 14.09 40.69 -12.46
CA SER A 29 13.16 41.81 -12.68
C SER A 29 13.87 43.12 -12.43
N LYS A 30 13.67 44.08 -13.34
CA LYS A 30 14.28 45.40 -13.23
C LYS A 30 13.56 46.31 -12.23
N ASP A 31 14.25 47.35 -11.75
CA ASP A 31 13.72 48.41 -10.90
C ASP A 31 13.02 47.87 -9.66
N GLN A 32 13.64 46.91 -8.94
CA GLN A 32 13.09 46.32 -7.73
C GLN A 32 13.72 46.99 -6.49
N GLY A 33 12.90 47.56 -5.63
CA GLY A 33 13.35 48.27 -4.45
C GLY A 33 13.22 49.77 -4.56
N GLY A 34 14.03 50.54 -3.85
CA GLY A 34 13.97 52.01 -3.83
C GLY A 34 15.33 52.64 -4.00
N ASN A 35 16.32 51.88 -4.42
CA ASN A 35 17.69 52.34 -4.59
C ASN A 35 18.27 51.83 -5.89
N ASP A 36 18.23 52.68 -6.92
CA ASP A 36 18.72 52.48 -8.28
C ASP A 36 20.17 51.99 -8.38
N ALA A 37 21.00 52.24 -7.36
CA ALA A 37 22.38 51.75 -7.31
C ALA A 37 22.54 50.32 -6.75
N LEU A 38 21.44 49.59 -6.47
CA LEU A 38 21.44 48.26 -5.85
C LEU A 38 20.39 47.31 -6.45
N ASP A 39 19.66 47.73 -7.52
CA ASP A 39 18.70 46.89 -8.22
C ASP A 39 19.12 46.63 -9.66
N SER A 40 18.35 45.84 -10.38
CA SER A 40 18.70 45.51 -11.78
C SER A 40 18.01 46.45 -12.73
N ASP A 41 18.78 47.08 -13.64
CA ASP A 41 18.31 48.08 -14.59
C ASP A 41 18.05 47.54 -15.99
N ILE A 42 18.40 46.29 -16.23
CA ILE A 42 18.25 45.72 -17.57
C ILE A 42 16.85 45.14 -17.79
N ASP A 43 16.31 45.38 -18.97
CA ASP A 43 15.10 44.67 -19.40
C ASP A 43 15.36 43.15 -19.51
N PRO A 44 14.58 42.29 -18.80
CA PRO A 44 14.82 40.85 -18.73
C PRO A 44 14.77 40.12 -20.08
N THR A 45 14.13 40.73 -21.09
CA THR A 45 13.98 40.14 -22.44
C THR A 45 15.14 40.48 -23.36
N THR A 46 15.60 41.73 -23.28
CA THR A 46 16.61 42.27 -24.22
C THR A 46 18.00 42.37 -23.63
N GLY A 47 18.14 42.31 -22.31
CA GLY A 47 19.39 42.53 -21.56
C GLY A 47 19.87 43.99 -21.63
N LYS A 48 19.01 44.94 -22.01
CA LYS A 48 19.40 46.34 -22.20
C LYS A 48 18.83 47.25 -21.11
N THR A 49 19.63 48.26 -20.75
CA THR A 49 19.15 49.39 -19.94
C THR A 49 18.33 50.34 -20.82
N ILE A 50 17.63 51.27 -20.20
CA ILE A 50 17.18 52.49 -20.90
C ILE A 50 18.38 53.33 -21.32
N ASN A 51 18.16 54.36 -22.17
CA ASN A 51 19.20 55.34 -22.50
C ASN A 51 19.42 56.26 -21.31
N THR A 52 20.70 56.52 -21.01
CA THR A 52 21.15 57.59 -20.08
C THR A 52 22.00 58.61 -20.83
N THR A 53 21.97 59.86 -20.38
CA THR A 53 22.78 60.92 -20.96
C THR A 53 23.95 61.22 -20.03
N LEU A 54 25.18 60.91 -20.47
CA LEU A 54 26.40 61.23 -19.69
C LEU A 54 26.84 62.63 -19.98
N SER A 55 27.05 63.43 -18.89
CA SER A 55 27.59 64.79 -18.94
C SER A 55 29.13 64.80 -18.89
N ALA A 56 29.76 65.93 -19.18
CA ALA A 56 31.21 66.05 -19.11
C ALA A 56 31.76 65.83 -17.69
N GLY A 57 32.66 64.84 -17.54
CA GLY A 57 33.28 64.46 -16.27
C GLY A 57 32.44 63.60 -15.33
N GLU A 58 31.26 63.21 -15.80
CA GLU A 58 30.38 62.34 -15.03
C GLU A 58 30.91 60.87 -14.97
N THR A 59 30.70 60.23 -13.83
CA THR A 59 30.91 58.79 -13.68
C THR A 59 29.65 58.21 -13.07
N ASP A 60 28.80 57.69 -13.92
CA ASP A 60 27.56 57.00 -13.56
C ASP A 60 27.86 55.52 -13.25
N ARG A 61 27.42 55.03 -12.10
CA ARG A 61 27.61 53.65 -11.61
C ARG A 61 26.31 53.04 -11.08
N THR A 62 25.19 53.48 -11.58
CA THR A 62 23.87 53.03 -11.18
C THR A 62 23.29 51.94 -12.09
N TRP A 63 24.02 51.50 -13.12
CA TRP A 63 23.55 50.54 -14.09
C TRP A 63 23.97 49.12 -13.74
N ASP A 64 23.10 48.43 -13.00
CA ASP A 64 23.35 47.09 -12.46
C ASP A 64 22.55 46.01 -13.22
N ALA A 65 23.02 44.75 -13.13
CA ALA A 65 22.35 43.63 -13.77
C ALA A 65 22.33 42.41 -12.85
N GLY A 66 21.17 42.05 -12.32
CA GLY A 66 20.95 40.84 -11.58
C GLY A 66 20.71 39.65 -12.50
N LEU A 67 21.45 38.57 -12.30
CA LEU A 67 21.29 37.33 -13.07
C LEU A 67 21.03 36.15 -12.11
N TYR A 68 20.16 35.25 -12.56
CA TYR A 68 19.89 34.00 -11.83
C TYR A 68 19.87 32.82 -12.79
N GLN A 69 20.07 31.62 -12.25
CA GLN A 69 19.78 30.35 -12.89
C GLN A 69 18.45 29.81 -12.36
N LYS A 70 17.74 29.12 -13.20
CA LYS A 70 16.49 28.47 -12.77
C LYS A 70 16.77 27.36 -11.80
N ALA A 71 15.87 27.20 -10.83
CA ALA A 71 15.91 26.19 -9.81
C ALA A 71 14.91 25.04 -10.11
N SER A 72 15.00 24.00 -9.31
CA SER A 72 14.04 22.89 -9.31
C SER A 72 13.75 22.43 -7.88
N ILE A 73 12.59 21.81 -7.69
CA ILE A 73 12.14 21.27 -6.41
C ILE A 73 11.35 19.99 -6.66
N GLY A 74 11.56 19.00 -5.83
CA GLY A 74 10.86 17.72 -5.90
C GLY A 74 11.52 16.71 -5.00
N ASP A 75 11.07 15.52 -5.00
CA ASP A 75 11.66 14.26 -4.63
C ASP A 75 10.61 13.14 -4.72
N ARG A 76 10.21 12.51 -3.64
CA ARG A 76 9.52 11.22 -3.68
C ARG A 76 8.27 11.17 -2.80
N VAL A 77 7.26 10.44 -3.28
CA VAL A 77 6.13 9.98 -2.47
C VAL A 77 6.26 8.47 -2.31
N TRP A 78 6.33 7.96 -1.10
CA TRP A 78 6.53 6.54 -0.81
C TRP A 78 5.46 5.95 0.11
N LEU A 79 5.37 4.61 0.11
CA LEU A 79 4.54 3.86 1.04
C LEU A 79 5.33 3.60 2.33
N ASP A 80 5.01 4.32 3.38
CA ASP A 80 5.54 4.09 4.73
C ASP A 80 4.80 2.88 5.35
N ALA A 81 5.37 1.70 5.16
CA ALA A 81 4.76 0.44 5.57
C ALA A 81 4.82 0.22 7.09
N ASN A 82 5.84 0.73 7.75
CA ASN A 82 6.04 0.60 9.20
C ASN A 82 5.54 1.80 10.00
N LYS A 83 5.11 2.89 9.32
CA LYS A 83 4.51 4.10 9.89
C LYS A 83 5.47 4.88 10.80
N ASN A 84 6.76 4.85 10.47
CA ASN A 84 7.79 5.54 11.26
C ASN A 84 8.12 6.95 10.75
N GLY A 85 7.61 7.34 9.57
CA GLY A 85 7.84 8.64 8.95
C GLY A 85 9.18 8.79 8.23
N VAL A 86 9.95 7.71 8.14
CA VAL A 86 11.27 7.66 7.49
C VAL A 86 11.22 6.75 6.28
N GLN A 87 11.83 7.14 5.18
CA GLN A 87 11.94 6.34 3.97
C GLN A 87 12.96 5.22 4.15
N ASP A 88 12.49 4.04 4.52
CA ASP A 88 13.35 2.87 4.75
C ASP A 88 13.70 2.13 3.45
N SER A 89 14.81 1.40 3.52
CA SER A 89 15.23 0.54 2.41
C SER A 89 14.19 -0.56 2.18
N GLY A 90 13.65 -0.64 0.96
CA GLY A 90 12.63 -1.60 0.57
C GLY A 90 11.21 -1.03 0.51
N GLU A 91 10.99 0.18 0.99
CA GLU A 91 9.72 0.86 0.86
C GLU A 91 9.49 1.37 -0.57
N ALA A 92 8.33 1.02 -1.11
CA ALA A 92 8.00 1.31 -2.51
C ALA A 92 7.55 2.76 -2.69
N GLY A 93 7.94 3.37 -3.82
CA GLY A 93 7.33 4.63 -4.26
C GLY A 93 5.87 4.45 -4.65
N VAL A 94 5.06 5.48 -4.46
CA VAL A 94 3.64 5.49 -4.84
C VAL A 94 3.46 6.25 -6.15
N ALA A 95 3.13 5.53 -7.21
CA ALA A 95 2.90 6.11 -8.54
C ALA A 95 1.53 6.79 -8.64
N GLY A 96 1.42 7.76 -9.55
CA GLY A 96 0.13 8.40 -9.88
C GLY A 96 -0.39 9.39 -8.84
N VAL A 97 0.40 9.75 -7.83
CA VAL A 97 0.04 10.74 -6.81
C VAL A 97 0.15 12.15 -7.42
N THR A 98 -0.90 12.94 -7.25
CA THR A 98 -0.89 14.34 -7.68
C THR A 98 -0.14 15.19 -6.66
N VAL A 99 0.85 15.94 -7.13
CA VAL A 99 1.61 16.92 -6.35
C VAL A 99 1.41 18.30 -6.97
N LYS A 100 1.13 19.31 -6.16
CA LYS A 100 0.92 20.70 -6.55
C LYS A 100 2.05 21.56 -6.01
N LEU A 101 2.60 22.43 -6.82
CA LEU A 101 3.55 23.46 -6.41
C LEU A 101 2.78 24.72 -6.01
N LEU A 102 3.07 25.24 -4.84
CA LEU A 102 2.48 26.48 -4.30
C LEU A 102 3.57 27.57 -4.22
N ASN A 103 3.23 28.80 -4.59
CA ASN A 103 4.10 29.96 -4.39
C ASN A 103 4.05 30.49 -2.96
N ALA A 104 4.82 31.57 -2.69
CA ALA A 104 4.87 32.24 -1.39
C ALA A 104 3.51 32.66 -0.81
N ALA A 105 2.53 32.93 -1.66
CA ALA A 105 1.16 33.29 -1.26
C ALA A 105 0.23 32.05 -1.06
N GLY A 106 0.75 30.83 -1.24
CA GLY A 106 -0.02 29.59 -1.17
C GLY A 106 -0.88 29.32 -2.42
N ALA A 107 -0.70 30.09 -3.50
CA ALA A 107 -1.41 29.84 -4.76
C ALA A 107 -0.71 28.73 -5.57
N GLU A 108 -1.50 27.85 -6.17
CA GLU A 108 -1.02 26.80 -7.08
C GLU A 108 -0.42 27.41 -8.34
N VAL A 109 0.81 27.03 -8.67
CA VAL A 109 1.54 27.50 -9.85
C VAL A 109 1.93 26.38 -10.82
N ALA A 110 1.94 25.14 -10.37
CA ALA A 110 2.18 23.97 -11.22
C ALA A 110 1.59 22.71 -10.57
N THR A 111 1.43 21.66 -11.39
CA THR A 111 1.01 20.32 -10.95
C THR A 111 1.90 19.28 -11.62
N ALA A 112 2.30 18.27 -10.86
CA ALA A 112 3.00 17.08 -11.32
C ALA A 112 2.28 15.81 -10.84
N THR A 113 2.64 14.68 -11.44
CA THR A 113 2.17 13.36 -11.02
C THR A 113 3.40 12.49 -10.80
N THR A 114 3.43 11.72 -9.73
CA THR A 114 4.56 10.84 -9.42
C THR A 114 4.73 9.73 -10.47
N ASP A 115 5.97 9.40 -10.80
CA ASP A 115 6.34 8.32 -11.70
C ASP A 115 6.17 6.93 -11.05
N ALA A 116 6.57 5.85 -11.76
CA ALA A 116 6.49 4.48 -11.27
C ALA A 116 7.30 4.20 -9.99
N ASN A 117 8.29 5.04 -9.70
CA ASN A 117 9.13 4.97 -8.49
C ASN A 117 8.68 5.95 -7.40
N GLY A 118 7.58 6.67 -7.62
CA GLY A 118 7.07 7.69 -6.73
C GLY A 118 7.74 9.05 -6.85
N ASN A 119 8.65 9.28 -7.81
CA ASN A 119 9.37 10.54 -7.93
C ASN A 119 8.53 11.61 -8.63
N TYR A 120 8.69 12.85 -8.22
CA TYR A 120 8.14 14.04 -8.87
C TYR A 120 9.18 15.17 -8.92
N LEU A 121 9.06 16.07 -9.89
CA LEU A 121 9.99 17.19 -10.04
C LEU A 121 9.33 18.38 -10.75
N PHE A 122 9.45 19.55 -10.16
CA PHE A 122 9.15 20.84 -10.79
C PHE A 122 10.46 21.52 -11.18
N GLN A 123 10.61 21.83 -12.47
CA GLN A 123 11.81 22.41 -13.04
C GLN A 123 11.56 23.82 -13.61
N GLY A 124 12.62 24.56 -13.83
CA GLY A 124 12.56 25.85 -14.50
C GLY A 124 11.95 26.95 -13.64
N LEU A 125 12.05 26.81 -12.31
CA LEU A 125 11.50 27.74 -11.34
C LEU A 125 12.39 28.99 -11.22
N VAL A 126 11.76 30.13 -10.98
CA VAL A 126 12.44 31.35 -10.56
C VAL A 126 12.82 31.19 -9.07
N PRO A 127 14.04 31.59 -8.64
CA PRO A 127 14.38 31.61 -7.23
C PRO A 127 13.32 32.32 -6.38
N GLY A 128 12.98 31.75 -5.23
CA GLY A 128 11.90 32.28 -4.39
C GLY A 128 11.32 31.24 -3.45
N ASN A 129 10.26 31.60 -2.76
CA ASN A 129 9.65 30.73 -1.74
C ASN A 129 8.55 29.85 -2.37
N TYR A 130 8.64 28.56 -2.08
CA TYR A 130 7.72 27.55 -2.55
C TYR A 130 7.35 26.56 -1.44
N SER A 131 6.25 25.89 -1.60
CA SER A 131 5.88 24.67 -0.86
C SER A 131 5.22 23.70 -1.81
N VAL A 132 5.17 22.42 -1.45
CA VAL A 132 4.43 21.42 -2.20
C VAL A 132 3.19 21.00 -1.44
N LYS A 133 2.15 20.62 -2.19
CA LYS A 133 0.95 19.97 -1.65
C LYS A 133 0.77 18.63 -2.32
N VAL A 134 0.91 17.57 -1.57
CA VAL A 134 0.63 16.20 -1.99
C VAL A 134 -0.86 15.91 -1.77
N ILE A 135 -1.51 15.30 -2.75
CA ILE A 135 -2.91 14.87 -2.66
C ILE A 135 -2.90 13.36 -2.40
N ALA A 136 -3.16 12.96 -1.17
CA ALA A 136 -3.22 11.53 -0.82
C ALA A 136 -4.31 10.82 -1.65
N PRO A 137 -4.03 9.63 -2.22
CA PRO A 137 -5.05 8.80 -2.85
C PRO A 137 -6.15 8.42 -1.86
N THR A 138 -7.32 8.05 -2.36
CA THR A 138 -8.47 7.69 -1.51
C THR A 138 -8.09 6.59 -0.52
N GLY A 139 -8.39 6.83 0.76
CA GLY A 139 -8.10 5.91 1.86
C GLY A 139 -6.68 5.99 2.42
N TYR A 140 -5.73 6.59 1.72
CA TYR A 140 -4.39 6.83 2.25
C TYR A 140 -4.36 8.01 3.21
N THR A 141 -3.46 7.95 4.19
CA THR A 141 -3.16 9.06 5.10
C THR A 141 -1.67 9.39 5.05
N PHE A 142 -1.27 10.59 5.47
CA PHE A 142 0.14 10.92 5.58
C PHE A 142 0.73 10.38 6.89
N THR A 143 1.99 9.97 6.83
CA THR A 143 2.79 9.62 8.01
C THR A 143 3.21 10.87 8.80
N ALA A 144 3.85 10.69 9.94
CA ALA A 144 4.37 11.81 10.72
C ALA A 144 5.51 12.53 9.98
N ALA A 145 5.47 13.85 9.96
CA ALA A 145 6.53 14.67 9.35
C ALA A 145 7.76 14.79 10.25
N ASP A 146 8.90 15.14 9.66
CA ASP A 146 10.17 15.47 10.31
C ASP A 146 10.65 14.37 11.29
N GLN A 147 10.57 13.09 10.85
CA GLN A 147 11.03 11.96 11.65
C GLN A 147 12.42 11.51 11.23
N GLY A 148 13.28 11.26 12.20
CA GLY A 148 14.67 10.88 11.92
C GLY A 148 15.63 12.06 12.01
N GLY A 149 16.68 12.07 11.26
CA GLY A 149 17.70 13.12 11.31
C GLY A 149 18.24 13.48 9.92
N ASN A 150 17.54 13.05 8.88
CA ASN A 150 17.90 13.29 7.49
C ASN A 150 16.66 13.74 6.71
N ASP A 151 16.55 15.04 6.49
CA ASP A 151 15.50 15.77 5.76
C ASP A 151 15.24 15.22 4.32
N ALA A 152 16.23 14.58 3.71
CA ALA A 152 16.10 13.96 2.39
C ALA A 152 15.57 12.50 2.44
N LEU A 153 15.15 12.00 3.60
CA LEU A 153 14.67 10.63 3.79
C LEU A 153 13.49 10.57 4.79
N ASP A 154 12.91 11.69 5.16
CA ASP A 154 11.72 11.68 6.00
C ASP A 154 10.56 12.46 5.33
N SER A 155 9.39 12.46 5.95
CA SER A 155 8.21 13.11 5.37
C SER A 155 8.13 14.56 5.78
N ASP A 156 7.97 15.48 4.81
CA ASP A 156 7.92 16.93 5.05
C ASP A 156 6.51 17.49 5.08
N VAL A 157 5.51 16.67 4.77
CA VAL A 157 4.15 17.18 4.62
C VAL A 157 3.34 17.04 5.90
N ASN A 158 2.57 18.08 6.20
CA ASN A 158 1.63 18.06 7.32
C ASN A 158 0.60 16.94 7.15
N GLN A 159 0.41 16.10 8.16
CA GLN A 159 -0.46 14.93 8.15
C GLN A 159 -1.93 15.21 7.77
N THR A 160 -2.42 16.42 8.03
CA THR A 160 -3.82 16.79 7.77
C THR A 160 -4.00 17.45 6.41
N THR A 161 -3.05 18.31 6.02
CA THR A 161 -3.19 19.16 4.83
C THR A 161 -2.44 18.63 3.62
N GLY A 162 -1.43 17.78 3.82
CA GLY A 162 -0.50 17.32 2.80
C GLY A 162 0.41 18.41 2.26
N ILE A 163 0.56 19.53 2.98
CA ILE A 163 1.37 20.69 2.57
C ILE A 163 2.69 20.69 3.35
N SER A 164 3.81 20.82 2.65
CA SER A 164 5.14 20.99 3.26
C SER A 164 5.31 22.36 3.90
N ALA A 165 6.31 22.50 4.77
CA ALA A 165 6.83 23.81 5.11
C ALA A 165 7.25 24.58 3.84
N GLN A 166 7.33 25.91 3.94
CA GLN A 166 7.81 26.72 2.82
C GLN A 166 9.33 26.72 2.80
N THR A 167 9.94 26.37 1.66
CA THR A 167 11.38 26.45 1.43
C THR A 167 11.72 27.61 0.51
N THR A 168 12.97 28.10 0.54
CA THR A 168 13.49 29.19 -0.30
C THR A 168 14.48 28.64 -1.30
N LEU A 169 14.08 28.53 -2.56
CA LEU A 169 14.99 28.14 -3.64
C LEU A 169 15.90 29.29 -4.00
N VAL A 170 17.22 29.06 -3.97
CA VAL A 170 18.21 29.99 -4.47
C VAL A 170 18.57 29.73 -5.94
N SER A 171 19.36 30.65 -6.55
CA SER A 171 19.74 30.55 -7.95
C SER A 171 20.48 29.26 -8.28
N GLY A 172 19.93 28.44 -9.18
CA GLY A 172 20.51 27.18 -9.66
C GLY A 172 20.37 26.00 -8.71
N GLU A 173 19.59 26.14 -7.66
CA GLU A 173 19.35 25.06 -6.70
C GLU A 173 18.51 23.93 -7.29
N ASN A 174 18.83 22.71 -6.88
CA ASN A 174 18.00 21.53 -7.07
C ASN A 174 17.67 20.98 -5.69
N ASP A 175 16.53 21.37 -5.15
CA ASP A 175 16.04 20.92 -3.85
C ASP A 175 15.35 19.55 -4.00
N THR A 176 15.91 18.54 -3.37
CA THR A 176 15.41 17.15 -3.35
C THR A 176 15.22 16.68 -1.89
N SER A 177 14.66 17.54 -1.07
CA SER A 177 14.37 17.27 0.33
C SER A 177 12.88 17.31 0.66
N LEU A 178 11.99 17.47 -0.32
CA LEU A 178 10.56 17.52 -0.05
C LEU A 178 9.88 16.20 -0.38
N ASP A 179 9.78 15.36 0.62
CA ASP A 179 9.27 14.00 0.58
C ASP A 179 7.88 13.86 1.21
N ALA A 180 7.13 12.81 0.83
CA ALA A 180 5.86 12.51 1.47
C ALA A 180 5.65 11.01 1.68
N GLY A 181 5.62 10.59 2.94
CA GLY A 181 5.24 9.24 3.33
C GLY A 181 3.73 9.08 3.39
N LEU A 182 3.23 8.04 2.74
CA LEU A 182 1.83 7.64 2.74
C LEU A 182 1.62 6.32 3.47
N VAL A 183 0.62 6.29 4.34
CA VAL A 183 0.15 5.07 4.99
C VAL A 183 -1.06 4.55 4.23
N ALA A 184 -0.96 3.34 3.69
CA ALA A 184 -2.07 2.69 3.01
C ALA A 184 -3.19 2.33 4.00
N PRO A 185 -4.47 2.34 3.57
CA PRO A 185 -5.54 1.76 4.34
C PRO A 185 -5.26 0.27 4.55
N SER A 186 -5.52 -0.18 5.78
CA SER A 186 -5.33 -1.58 6.14
C SER A 186 -6.32 -2.49 5.42
N ALA A 187 -5.88 -3.69 5.12
CA ALA A 187 -6.71 -4.76 4.58
C ALA A 187 -7.20 -5.72 5.68
N SER A 188 -8.09 -6.61 5.33
CA SER A 188 -8.55 -7.71 6.18
C SER A 188 -8.68 -9.00 5.38
N TYR A 189 -8.56 -10.12 6.08
CA TYR A 189 -8.58 -11.48 5.54
C TYR A 189 -9.35 -12.39 6.46
N GLY A 190 -10.30 -13.13 5.97
CA GLY A 190 -11.08 -14.07 6.80
C GLY A 190 -12.23 -14.69 6.04
N ASP A 191 -13.11 -15.25 6.75
CA ASP A 191 -14.50 -15.59 6.60
C ASP A 191 -14.90 -16.68 7.61
N ARG A 192 -15.21 -17.91 7.22
CA ARG A 192 -15.95 -18.86 8.05
C ARG A 192 -15.36 -20.27 8.05
N VAL A 193 -15.44 -20.92 9.20
CA VAL A 193 -15.25 -22.38 9.35
C VAL A 193 -16.59 -23.00 9.73
N TRP A 194 -17.06 -24.01 8.98
CA TRP A 194 -18.36 -24.64 9.23
C TRP A 194 -18.26 -26.16 9.36
N LEU A 195 -19.32 -26.76 9.95
CA LEU A 195 -19.51 -28.20 9.99
C LEU A 195 -20.14 -28.65 8.68
N ASP A 196 -19.35 -29.19 7.79
CA ASP A 196 -19.77 -29.81 6.54
C ASP A 196 -20.32 -31.23 6.86
N LYS A 197 -21.63 -31.33 6.99
CA LYS A 197 -22.30 -32.56 7.45
C LYS A 197 -22.28 -33.69 6.42
N ASN A 198 -22.20 -33.35 5.15
CA ASN A 198 -22.22 -34.31 4.05
C ASN A 198 -20.86 -34.50 3.39
N ALA A 199 -19.85 -33.74 3.83
CA ALA A 199 -18.47 -33.76 3.34
C ALA A 199 -18.35 -33.44 1.84
N ASN A 200 -19.24 -32.56 1.32
CA ASN A 200 -19.25 -32.18 -0.09
C ASN A 200 -18.36 -30.96 -0.39
N GLY A 201 -17.83 -30.26 0.61
CA GLY A 201 -16.98 -29.08 0.47
C GLY A 201 -17.73 -27.80 0.15
N VAL A 202 -19.06 -27.81 0.19
CA VAL A 202 -19.93 -26.65 -0.07
C VAL A 202 -20.72 -26.32 1.19
N GLN A 203 -20.84 -25.04 1.53
CA GLN A 203 -21.61 -24.56 2.66
C GLN A 203 -23.11 -24.63 2.37
N ASP A 204 -23.75 -25.71 2.77
CA ASP A 204 -25.18 -25.94 2.55
C ASP A 204 -26.07 -25.25 3.59
N ALA A 205 -27.32 -24.98 3.19
CA ALA A 205 -28.29 -24.40 4.11
C ALA A 205 -28.53 -25.31 5.33
N GLY A 206 -28.35 -24.75 6.55
CA GLY A 206 -28.51 -25.48 7.80
C GLY A 206 -27.22 -26.11 8.32
N GLU A 207 -26.10 -25.88 7.69
CA GLU A 207 -24.78 -26.19 8.23
C GLU A 207 -24.30 -25.09 9.17
N ALA A 208 -23.95 -25.50 10.39
CA ALA A 208 -23.58 -24.56 11.43
C ALA A 208 -22.09 -24.20 11.36
N GLY A 209 -21.75 -22.98 11.73
CA GLY A 209 -20.35 -22.61 11.95
C GLY A 209 -19.72 -23.38 13.11
N LEU A 210 -18.42 -23.61 13.03
CA LEU A 210 -17.63 -24.26 14.09
C LEU A 210 -16.87 -23.22 14.90
N ALA A 211 -17.21 -23.10 16.19
CA ALA A 211 -16.53 -22.22 17.13
C ALA A 211 -15.20 -22.79 17.65
N GLY A 212 -14.26 -21.92 17.99
CA GLY A 212 -13.01 -22.28 18.64
C GLY A 212 -11.98 -22.97 17.75
N VAL A 213 -12.18 -22.99 16.42
CA VAL A 213 -11.20 -23.52 15.46
C VAL A 213 -10.05 -22.53 15.31
N THR A 214 -8.83 -23.00 15.47
CA THR A 214 -7.64 -22.17 15.29
C THR A 214 -7.35 -21.95 13.81
N VAL A 215 -7.21 -20.68 13.42
CA VAL A 215 -6.75 -20.25 12.08
C VAL A 215 -5.48 -19.42 12.24
N LYS A 216 -4.48 -19.67 11.41
CA LYS A 216 -3.20 -18.95 11.37
C LYS A 216 -3.08 -18.21 10.06
N LEU A 217 -2.65 -16.95 10.12
CA LEU A 217 -2.28 -16.16 8.95
C LEU A 217 -0.78 -16.30 8.69
N LEU A 218 -0.42 -16.53 7.44
CA LEU A 218 0.97 -16.68 7.01
C LEU A 218 1.31 -15.56 5.99
N ASN A 219 2.54 -15.06 6.04
CA ASN A 219 3.08 -14.14 5.05
C ASN A 219 3.60 -14.89 3.80
N SER A 220 4.11 -14.14 2.81
CA SER A 220 4.69 -14.67 1.57
C SER A 220 5.83 -15.67 1.78
N ALA A 221 6.56 -15.58 2.90
CA ALA A 221 7.61 -16.54 3.29
C ALA A 221 7.06 -17.81 3.97
N GLY A 222 5.72 -17.92 4.14
CA GLY A 222 5.08 -19.02 4.85
C GLY A 222 5.24 -19.01 6.38
N SER A 223 5.69 -17.89 6.95
CA SER A 223 5.82 -17.70 8.39
C SER A 223 4.50 -17.22 8.98
N VAL A 224 4.11 -17.74 10.17
CA VAL A 224 2.91 -17.32 10.88
C VAL A 224 3.10 -15.90 11.40
N VAL A 225 2.23 -14.97 10.98
CA VAL A 225 2.24 -13.56 11.39
C VAL A 225 1.09 -13.21 12.34
N ALA A 226 0.00 -13.98 12.31
CA ALA A 226 -1.10 -13.83 13.26
C ALA A 226 -1.79 -15.18 13.52
N THR A 227 -2.53 -15.27 14.61
CA THR A 227 -3.36 -16.44 14.95
C THR A 227 -4.65 -15.94 15.58
N THR A 228 -5.78 -16.51 15.16
CA THR A 228 -7.10 -16.25 15.72
C THR A 228 -7.85 -17.57 15.95
N THR A 229 -9.04 -17.48 16.55
CA THR A 229 -9.98 -18.59 16.68
C THR A 229 -11.34 -18.15 16.18
N THR A 230 -12.10 -19.07 15.60
CA THR A 230 -13.45 -18.79 15.14
C THR A 230 -14.39 -18.45 16.30
N ASP A 231 -15.32 -17.54 16.04
CA ASP A 231 -16.39 -17.13 16.95
C ASP A 231 -17.51 -18.18 17.06
N ALA A 232 -18.59 -17.87 17.81
CA ALA A 232 -19.74 -18.76 18.00
C ALA A 232 -20.47 -19.13 16.70
N ASN A 233 -20.32 -18.34 15.64
CA ASN A 233 -20.92 -18.56 14.34
C ASN A 233 -19.93 -19.20 13.34
N GLY A 234 -18.71 -19.49 13.79
CA GLY A 234 -17.64 -20.01 12.98
C GLY A 234 -16.84 -18.96 12.19
N ASN A 235 -17.11 -17.66 12.37
CA ASN A 235 -16.40 -16.62 11.64
C ASN A 235 -15.02 -16.36 12.24
N TYR A 236 -14.06 -16.01 11.38
CA TYR A 236 -12.75 -15.52 11.77
C TYR A 236 -12.34 -14.35 10.90
N LEU A 237 -11.54 -13.44 11.45
CA LEU A 237 -11.07 -12.26 10.75
C LEU A 237 -9.68 -11.85 11.25
N PHE A 238 -8.77 -11.62 10.32
CA PHE A 238 -7.54 -10.89 10.53
C PHE A 238 -7.73 -9.49 9.94
N ASN A 239 -7.68 -8.47 10.75
CA ASN A 239 -7.87 -7.07 10.38
C ASN A 239 -6.57 -6.27 10.55
N ASN A 240 -6.56 -5.03 10.09
CA ASN A 240 -5.41 -4.12 10.16
C ASN A 240 -4.14 -4.69 9.49
N LEU A 241 -4.32 -5.46 8.42
CA LEU A 241 -3.21 -6.01 7.66
C LEU A 241 -2.60 -4.95 6.73
N THR A 242 -1.28 -4.92 6.65
CA THR A 242 -0.60 -4.18 5.59
C THR A 242 -0.88 -4.87 4.25
N PRO A 243 -1.18 -4.14 3.17
CA PRO A 243 -1.32 -4.74 1.84
C PRO A 243 -0.11 -5.61 1.48
N GLY A 244 -0.36 -6.77 0.87
CA GLY A 244 0.69 -7.74 0.55
C GLY A 244 0.16 -9.16 0.43
N ASP A 245 1.07 -10.12 0.29
CA ASP A 245 0.75 -11.53 0.04
C ASP A 245 0.53 -12.29 1.34
N TYR A 246 -0.62 -12.95 1.44
CA TYR A 246 -1.00 -13.75 2.59
C TYR A 246 -1.60 -15.10 2.17
N SER A 247 -1.56 -16.05 3.09
CA SER A 247 -2.33 -17.30 3.04
C SER A 247 -2.77 -17.66 4.45
N ALA A 248 -3.75 -18.54 4.58
CA ALA A 248 -4.18 -19.01 5.90
C ALA A 248 -3.90 -20.51 6.09
N GLN A 249 -3.87 -20.93 7.35
CA GLN A 249 -3.84 -22.32 7.74
C GLN A 249 -4.90 -22.58 8.81
N VAL A 250 -5.87 -23.43 8.52
CA VAL A 250 -6.81 -23.98 9.51
C VAL A 250 -6.17 -25.15 10.24
N VAL A 251 -6.33 -25.20 11.56
CA VAL A 251 -5.90 -26.33 12.41
C VAL A 251 -7.14 -27.12 12.80
N ALA A 252 -7.42 -28.19 12.07
CA ALA A 252 -8.59 -29.02 12.35
C ALA A 252 -8.54 -29.59 13.78
N PRO A 253 -9.61 -29.44 14.59
CA PRO A 253 -9.68 -30.04 15.90
C PRO A 253 -9.60 -31.55 15.82
N THR A 254 -9.24 -32.21 16.95
CA THR A 254 -9.18 -33.67 17.02
C THR A 254 -10.50 -34.30 16.59
N GLY A 255 -10.45 -35.25 15.66
CA GLY A 255 -11.61 -35.94 15.10
C GLY A 255 -12.28 -35.27 13.93
N TYR A 256 -11.83 -34.06 13.55
CA TYR A 256 -12.28 -33.38 12.35
C TYR A 256 -11.30 -33.54 11.22
N PHE A 257 -11.82 -33.50 9.99
CA PHE A 257 -11.10 -33.56 8.73
C PHE A 257 -11.53 -32.37 7.86
N ILE A 258 -10.62 -31.85 7.07
CA ILE A 258 -10.92 -30.74 6.16
C ILE A 258 -11.60 -31.32 4.91
N SER A 259 -12.66 -30.65 4.45
CA SER A 259 -13.43 -31.03 3.26
C SER A 259 -12.63 -30.78 1.97
N ALA A 260 -13.08 -31.36 0.87
CA ALA A 260 -12.48 -31.11 -0.42
C ALA A 260 -12.62 -29.62 -0.78
N LYS A 261 -11.54 -29.02 -1.27
CA LYS A 261 -11.51 -27.60 -1.64
C LYS A 261 -12.10 -27.37 -3.04
N ASP A 262 -12.50 -26.13 -3.30
CA ASP A 262 -12.94 -25.62 -4.61
C ASP A 262 -14.13 -26.44 -5.18
N GLN A 263 -15.13 -26.73 -4.36
CA GLN A 263 -16.32 -27.48 -4.76
C GLN A 263 -17.51 -26.55 -4.97
N GLY A 264 -18.29 -26.74 -6.02
CA GLY A 264 -19.56 -26.00 -6.24
C GLY A 264 -19.47 -24.75 -7.12
N GLY A 265 -18.34 -24.13 -7.32
CA GLY A 265 -18.14 -23.02 -8.26
C GLY A 265 -18.54 -21.64 -7.71
N ASN A 266 -18.70 -21.50 -6.40
CA ASN A 266 -18.85 -20.22 -5.70
C ASN A 266 -17.86 -20.14 -4.55
N ASP A 267 -16.75 -19.44 -4.79
CA ASP A 267 -15.63 -19.23 -3.89
C ASP A 267 -16.02 -18.64 -2.51
N ALA A 268 -17.13 -17.94 -2.42
CA ALA A 268 -17.62 -17.39 -1.15
C ALA A 268 -18.46 -18.37 -0.32
N THR A 269 -18.59 -19.64 -0.74
CA THR A 269 -19.42 -20.65 -0.07
C THR A 269 -18.86 -22.07 -0.23
N ASP A 270 -17.66 -22.23 -0.74
CA ASP A 270 -16.99 -23.54 -0.76
C ASP A 270 -15.72 -23.52 0.10
N SER A 271 -15.08 -24.67 0.24
CA SER A 271 -13.88 -24.79 1.10
C SER A 271 -12.61 -24.49 0.31
N ASP A 272 -11.76 -23.60 0.79
CA ASP A 272 -10.53 -23.15 0.12
C ASP A 272 -9.27 -23.82 0.64
N PHE A 273 -9.38 -24.53 1.74
CA PHE A 273 -8.24 -25.11 2.45
C PHE A 273 -7.90 -26.51 1.90
N ASP A 274 -6.65 -26.71 1.53
CA ASP A 274 -6.14 -28.02 1.11
C ASP A 274 -6.32 -29.06 2.21
N PRO A 275 -7.00 -30.19 1.96
CA PRO A 275 -7.31 -31.19 3.01
C PRO A 275 -6.08 -31.84 3.65
N THR A 276 -4.93 -31.81 2.99
CA THR A 276 -3.69 -32.44 3.45
C THR A 276 -2.85 -31.50 4.31
N THR A 277 -2.73 -30.24 3.86
CA THR A 277 -1.86 -29.25 4.50
C THR A 277 -2.60 -28.30 5.43
N GLY A 278 -3.92 -28.20 5.27
CA GLY A 278 -4.76 -27.23 5.97
C GLY A 278 -4.52 -25.79 5.53
N LYS A 279 -3.92 -25.55 4.36
CA LYS A 279 -3.56 -24.22 3.89
C LYS A 279 -4.36 -23.80 2.67
N THR A 280 -4.60 -22.48 2.56
CA THR A 280 -5.07 -21.86 1.32
C THR A 280 -3.91 -21.63 0.34
N ILE A 281 -4.22 -21.28 -0.89
CA ILE A 281 -3.26 -20.64 -1.79
C ILE A 281 -2.89 -19.25 -1.25
N SER A 282 -1.84 -18.63 -1.78
CA SER A 282 -1.49 -17.25 -1.46
C SER A 282 -2.36 -16.29 -2.29
N THR A 283 -2.89 -15.24 -1.63
CA THR A 283 -3.57 -14.11 -2.27
C THR A 283 -2.83 -12.82 -1.99
N THR A 284 -2.99 -11.81 -2.85
CA THR A 284 -2.43 -10.47 -2.66
C THR A 284 -3.53 -9.52 -2.20
N LEU A 285 -3.51 -9.12 -0.95
CA LEU A 285 -4.43 -8.10 -0.44
C LEU A 285 -3.99 -6.71 -0.90
N VAL A 286 -4.90 -5.99 -1.55
CA VAL A 286 -4.67 -4.58 -1.89
C VAL A 286 -5.11 -3.64 -0.77
N ALA A 287 -4.72 -2.37 -0.87
CA ALA A 287 -5.03 -1.36 0.14
C ALA A 287 -6.54 -1.20 0.36
N GLY A 288 -7.01 -1.38 1.59
CA GLY A 288 -8.41 -1.26 1.98
C GLY A 288 -9.30 -2.45 1.59
N GLU A 289 -8.73 -3.53 1.10
CA GLU A 289 -9.47 -4.74 0.75
C GLU A 289 -10.01 -5.45 1.99
N ASN A 290 -11.23 -5.96 1.89
CA ASN A 290 -11.82 -6.83 2.87
C ASN A 290 -12.15 -8.16 2.16
N ASP A 291 -11.17 -9.07 2.16
CA ASP A 291 -11.27 -10.36 1.50
C ASP A 291 -11.92 -11.38 2.45
N LEU A 292 -13.18 -11.71 2.19
CA LEU A 292 -14.02 -12.64 2.93
C LEU A 292 -14.44 -13.80 2.02
N SER A 293 -13.49 -14.42 1.35
CA SER A 293 -13.70 -15.57 0.47
C SER A 293 -12.95 -16.83 0.93
N TRP A 294 -12.37 -16.82 2.13
CA TRP A 294 -11.51 -17.92 2.60
C TRP A 294 -12.21 -18.80 3.63
N ASP A 295 -12.94 -19.78 3.14
CA ASP A 295 -13.82 -20.66 3.90
C ASP A 295 -13.22 -22.04 4.16
N ALA A 296 -13.57 -22.68 5.30
CA ALA A 296 -13.13 -24.04 5.63
C ALA A 296 -14.29 -24.95 6.05
N GLY A 297 -14.62 -25.91 5.22
CA GLY A 297 -15.50 -27.03 5.61
C GLY A 297 -14.75 -28.06 6.45
N LEU A 298 -15.27 -28.39 7.60
CA LEU A 298 -14.75 -29.46 8.45
C LEU A 298 -15.83 -30.52 8.71
N TYR A 299 -15.47 -31.78 8.55
CA TYR A 299 -16.40 -32.91 8.81
C TYR A 299 -15.83 -33.91 9.81
N GLN A 300 -16.70 -34.71 10.40
CA GLN A 300 -16.32 -35.85 11.22
C GLN A 300 -16.66 -37.13 10.50
N LYS A 301 -15.81 -38.15 10.61
CA LYS A 301 -16.12 -39.47 10.06
C LYS A 301 -17.26 -40.10 10.87
N ALA A 302 -18.19 -40.69 10.15
CA ALA A 302 -19.29 -41.48 10.71
C ALA A 302 -18.92 -42.94 10.82
N SER A 303 -19.63 -43.66 11.67
CA SER A 303 -19.56 -45.09 11.78
C SER A 303 -20.97 -45.71 11.72
N ILE A 304 -21.04 -46.92 11.21
CA ILE A 304 -22.25 -47.73 11.17
C ILE A 304 -21.87 -49.13 11.52
N GLY A 305 -22.68 -49.79 12.34
CA GLY A 305 -22.50 -51.18 12.76
C GLY A 305 -23.35 -51.47 13.96
N ASP A 306 -23.57 -52.73 14.20
CA ASP A 306 -24.18 -53.27 15.38
C ASP A 306 -23.88 -54.77 15.42
N LYS A 307 -24.85 -55.65 15.77
CA LYS A 307 -24.70 -57.03 16.11
C LYS A 307 -25.43 -57.98 15.15
N VAL A 308 -24.83 -59.11 14.88
CA VAL A 308 -25.49 -60.28 14.26
C VAL A 308 -25.66 -61.33 15.34
N TRP A 309 -26.87 -61.79 15.57
CA TRP A 309 -27.17 -62.73 16.62
C TRP A 309 -27.94 -63.97 16.11
N ALA A 310 -27.94 -65.03 16.87
CA ALA A 310 -28.75 -66.23 16.60
C ALA A 310 -30.15 -66.02 17.17
N ASP A 311 -31.11 -65.70 16.29
CA ASP A 311 -32.53 -65.60 16.61
C ASP A 311 -33.11 -67.03 16.76
N CYS A 312 -33.11 -67.53 18.00
CA CYS A 312 -33.44 -68.90 18.28
C CYS A 312 -34.95 -69.20 18.21
N ASN A 313 -35.80 -68.22 18.32
CA ASN A 313 -37.26 -68.34 18.24
C ASN A 313 -37.84 -67.74 16.95
N ASN A 314 -37.01 -67.18 16.11
CA ASN A 314 -37.37 -66.58 14.82
C ASN A 314 -38.42 -65.45 14.92
N ASN A 315 -38.36 -64.68 16.00
CA ASN A 315 -39.29 -63.57 16.21
C ASN A 315 -38.78 -62.19 15.67
N GLY A 316 -37.51 -62.13 15.21
CA GLY A 316 -36.87 -60.91 14.67
C GLY A 316 -36.42 -59.90 15.75
N LEU A 317 -36.51 -60.30 17.02
CA LEU A 317 -36.08 -59.50 18.18
C LEU A 317 -34.81 -60.10 18.81
N GLN A 318 -33.92 -59.29 19.27
CA GLN A 318 -32.76 -59.73 20.04
C GLN A 318 -33.17 -60.00 21.51
N ASP A 319 -33.50 -61.24 21.81
CA ASP A 319 -33.96 -61.65 23.15
C ASP A 319 -32.82 -61.92 24.14
N ALA A 320 -33.14 -61.84 25.42
CA ALA A 320 -32.17 -62.15 26.48
C ALA A 320 -31.71 -63.60 26.38
N GLY A 321 -30.42 -63.85 26.27
CA GLY A 321 -29.79 -65.14 26.09
C GLY A 321 -29.47 -65.57 24.68
N GLU A 322 -29.87 -64.80 23.68
CA GLU A 322 -29.48 -65.05 22.29
C GLU A 322 -28.04 -64.65 22.09
N ALA A 323 -27.23 -65.57 21.61
CA ALA A 323 -25.80 -65.35 21.41
C ALA A 323 -25.47 -64.61 20.13
N GLY A 324 -24.46 -63.76 20.15
CA GLY A 324 -23.90 -63.22 18.92
C GLY A 324 -23.25 -64.28 18.05
N VAL A 325 -23.28 -64.11 16.74
CA VAL A 325 -22.70 -65.05 15.79
C VAL A 325 -21.39 -64.47 15.23
N PRO A 326 -20.24 -65.05 15.64
CA PRO A 326 -18.92 -64.56 15.18
C PRO A 326 -18.61 -65.01 13.76
N GLY A 327 -17.69 -64.24 13.10
CA GLY A 327 -17.14 -64.60 11.80
C GLY A 327 -18.11 -64.41 10.59
N ILE A 328 -19.23 -63.73 10.81
CA ILE A 328 -20.16 -63.42 9.72
C ILE A 328 -19.60 -62.24 8.91
N THR A 329 -19.52 -62.44 7.61
CA THR A 329 -19.12 -61.37 6.71
C THR A 329 -20.25 -60.37 6.53
N VAL A 330 -19.97 -59.10 6.94
CA VAL A 330 -20.86 -57.96 6.73
C VAL A 330 -20.23 -57.02 5.71
N LYS A 331 -21.03 -56.65 4.71
CA LYS A 331 -20.61 -55.74 3.64
C LYS A 331 -21.35 -54.43 3.75
N LEU A 332 -20.60 -53.31 3.70
CA LEU A 332 -21.15 -51.97 3.57
C LEU A 332 -21.32 -51.66 2.06
N LEU A 333 -22.50 -51.20 1.67
CA LEU A 333 -22.82 -50.86 0.31
C LEU A 333 -23.07 -49.34 0.22
N ASN A 334 -22.66 -48.74 -0.91
CA ASN A 334 -23.07 -47.37 -1.21
C ASN A 334 -24.51 -47.34 -1.79
N ALA A 335 -25.03 -46.13 -2.06
CA ALA A 335 -26.40 -45.96 -2.62
C ALA A 335 -26.64 -46.65 -3.96
N SER A 336 -25.59 -46.91 -4.74
CA SER A 336 -25.64 -47.63 -6.01
C SER A 336 -25.55 -49.18 -5.82
N GLY A 337 -25.49 -49.68 -4.59
CA GLY A 337 -25.38 -51.11 -4.29
C GLY A 337 -23.96 -51.69 -4.42
N ASN A 338 -22.93 -50.88 -4.63
CA ASN A 338 -21.54 -51.33 -4.71
C ASN A 338 -20.94 -51.50 -3.33
N VAL A 339 -20.17 -52.57 -3.10
CA VAL A 339 -19.46 -52.82 -1.88
C VAL A 339 -18.34 -51.78 -1.67
N VAL A 340 -18.39 -51.00 -0.59
CA VAL A 340 -17.39 -50.00 -0.21
C VAL A 340 -16.49 -50.47 0.92
N ALA A 341 -16.95 -51.37 1.77
CA ALA A 341 -16.17 -51.99 2.82
C ALA A 341 -16.69 -53.39 3.17
N THR A 342 -15.85 -54.19 3.80
CA THR A 342 -16.20 -55.53 4.30
C THR A 342 -15.52 -55.69 5.67
N THR A 343 -16.29 -56.26 6.62
CA THR A 343 -15.76 -56.62 7.95
C THR A 343 -16.31 -57.98 8.39
N LEU A 344 -15.82 -58.53 9.46
CA LEU A 344 -16.33 -59.71 10.12
C LEU A 344 -16.89 -59.35 11.48
N THR A 345 -17.95 -60.05 11.89
CA THR A 345 -18.42 -59.94 13.27
C THR A 345 -17.37 -60.49 14.25
N ASP A 346 -17.23 -59.84 15.40
CA ASP A 346 -16.35 -60.30 16.49
C ASP A 346 -16.91 -61.50 17.24
N ILE A 347 -16.26 -61.86 18.36
CA ILE A 347 -16.67 -63.02 19.20
C ILE A 347 -18.04 -62.86 19.84
N ASN A 348 -18.56 -61.64 19.91
CA ASN A 348 -19.89 -61.35 20.49
C ASN A 348 -20.95 -61.11 19.42
N GLY A 349 -20.62 -61.27 18.11
CA GLY A 349 -21.44 -60.99 16.96
C GLY A 349 -21.37 -59.52 16.55
#